data_52e9c9901c1351bbee70e56cd8e5f50f
#
_entry.id   52e9c9901c1351bbee70e56cd8e5f50f
#
_cell.length_a   1.000
_cell.length_b   1.000
_cell.length_c   1.000
_cell.angle_alpha   90.00
_cell.angle_beta   90.00
_cell.angle_gamma   90.00
#
_symmetry.space_group_name_H-M   'P 1'
#
loop_
_entity.id
_entity.type
_entity.pdbx_description
1 polymer ?
#
loop_
_entity_poly.entity_id
_entity_poly.type
_entity_poly.pdbx_seq_one_letter_code
_entity_poly.pdbx_strand_id
1 'polypeptide(L)'
;FACLHEEILPLHYIIGSVGNRIRCCSYETFGTAELAEVAYAEMKEDKGILLGNHGVLAIGEDLSSAFSVAKDIEFIARLYYRAKSIGTPVLLNDKQLDEVIDKFGTYGQNRIYGQH
;
A
#
# COMPACT_ATOMS: atom_id res chain seq x y z
N PHE A 1 -0.75 10.64 -6.50
CA PHE A 1 -2.09 10.12 -6.12
C PHE A 1 -2.61 10.77 -4.85
N ALA A 2 -1.76 10.97 -3.86
CA ALA A 2 -2.18 11.65 -2.62
C ALA A 2 -2.75 13.05 -2.90
N CYS A 3 -2.15 13.79 -3.82
CA CYS A 3 -2.63 15.13 -4.18
C CYS A 3 -3.91 15.11 -5.01
N LEU A 4 -4.30 13.96 -5.54
CA LEU A 4 -5.56 13.78 -6.27
C LEU A 4 -6.64 13.14 -5.39
N HIS A 5 -6.30 12.74 -4.16
CA HIS A 5 -7.13 11.91 -3.29
C HIS A 5 -7.60 10.64 -4.02
N GLU A 6 -6.72 10.05 -4.83
CA GLU A 6 -7.03 8.88 -5.64
C GLU A 6 -6.36 7.64 -5.06
N GLU A 7 -7.14 6.59 -4.90
CA GLU A 7 -6.63 5.28 -4.47
C GLU A 7 -5.79 4.64 -5.57
N ILE A 8 -4.84 3.80 -5.19
CA ILE A 8 -4.08 2.97 -6.13
C ILE A 8 -4.68 1.58 -6.13
N LEU A 9 -5.18 1.17 -7.29
CA LEU A 9 -5.89 -0.10 -7.46
C LEU A 9 -4.92 -1.25 -7.83
N PRO A 10 -5.35 -2.51 -7.66
CA PRO A 10 -4.44 -3.65 -7.73
C PRO A 10 -4.06 -4.05 -9.16
N LEU A 11 -3.21 -3.28 -9.80
CA LEU A 11 -2.71 -3.58 -11.15
C LEU A 11 -1.47 -4.49 -11.16
N HIS A 12 -0.86 -4.74 -10.00
CA HIS A 12 0.38 -5.52 -9.92
C HIS A 12 0.39 -6.31 -8.62
N TYR A 13 0.97 -7.52 -8.65
CA TYR A 13 0.92 -8.43 -7.52
C TYR A 13 1.66 -7.91 -6.26
N ILE A 14 2.63 -7.03 -6.43
CA ILE A 14 3.39 -6.44 -5.31
C ILE A 14 2.47 -5.71 -4.33
N ILE A 15 1.30 -5.27 -4.78
CA ILE A 15 0.34 -4.59 -3.89
C ILE A 15 -0.07 -5.48 -2.70
N GLY A 16 0.02 -6.81 -2.86
CA GLY A 16 -0.26 -7.76 -1.79
C GLY A 16 0.66 -7.62 -0.57
N SER A 17 1.82 -6.99 -0.73
CA SER A 17 2.72 -6.66 0.40
C SER A 17 2.16 -5.54 1.26
N VAL A 18 1.22 -4.75 0.75
CA VAL A 18 0.60 -3.62 1.45
C VAL A 18 -0.82 -3.97 1.89
N GLY A 19 -1.63 -4.49 0.98
CA GLY A 19 -3.03 -4.84 1.17
C GLY A 19 -3.67 -5.17 -0.16
N ASN A 20 -4.99 -4.99 -0.28
CA ASN A 20 -5.69 -5.25 -1.53
C ASN A 20 -5.80 -4.00 -2.42
N ARG A 21 -5.54 -2.85 -1.87
CA ARG A 21 -5.45 -1.56 -2.56
C ARG A 21 -4.69 -0.59 -1.66
N ILE A 22 -4.30 0.55 -2.19
CA ILE A 22 -3.70 1.60 -1.37
C ILE A 22 -4.71 2.74 -1.31
N ARG A 23 -5.36 2.88 -0.14
CA ARG A 23 -6.39 3.88 0.09
C ARG A 23 -5.77 5.25 0.31
N CYS A 24 -6.60 6.29 0.19
CA CYS A 24 -6.21 7.66 0.48
C CYS A 24 -7.19 8.24 1.50
N CYS A 25 -6.68 8.68 2.64
CA CYS A 25 -7.53 9.35 3.62
C CYS A 25 -7.72 10.83 3.27
N SER A 26 -8.74 11.46 3.86
CA SER A 26 -9.01 12.88 3.67
C SER A 26 -7.85 13.73 4.20
N TYR A 27 -7.73 14.93 3.64
CA TYR A 27 -6.73 15.88 4.14
C TYR A 27 -7.07 16.34 5.54
N GLU A 28 -6.07 16.33 6.42
CA GLU A 28 -6.09 16.94 7.74
C GLU A 28 -4.73 17.60 7.98
N THR A 29 -4.70 18.62 8.82
CA THR A 29 -3.47 19.37 9.09
C THR A 29 -2.42 18.48 9.74
N PHE A 30 -1.18 18.59 9.25
CA PHE A 30 -0.07 17.82 9.80
C PHE A 30 0.11 18.11 11.29
N GLY A 31 0.51 17.08 12.03
CA GLY A 31 0.77 17.21 13.46
C GLY A 31 -0.47 17.27 14.34
N THR A 32 -1.64 16.88 13.80
CA THR A 32 -2.91 16.91 14.55
C THR A 32 -3.40 15.50 14.88
N ALA A 33 -4.22 15.40 15.92
CA ALA A 33 -4.91 14.16 16.27
C ALA A 33 -5.89 13.75 15.18
N GLU A 34 -6.51 14.70 14.51
CA GLU A 34 -7.46 14.46 13.42
C GLU A 34 -6.79 13.70 12.28
N LEU A 35 -5.57 14.06 11.90
CA LEU A 35 -4.83 13.33 10.88
C LEU A 35 -4.57 11.89 11.30
N ALA A 36 -4.14 11.67 12.53
CA ALA A 36 -3.90 10.32 13.04
C ALA A 36 -5.19 9.48 13.02
N GLU A 37 -6.31 10.07 13.39
CA GLU A 37 -7.61 9.39 13.42
C GLU A 37 -8.08 8.96 12.03
N VAL A 38 -8.04 9.86 11.03
CA VAL A 38 -8.49 9.51 9.67
C VAL A 38 -7.55 8.50 9.03
N ALA A 39 -6.25 8.62 9.25
CA ALA A 39 -5.28 7.67 8.72
C ALA A 39 -5.51 6.27 9.30
N TYR A 40 -5.68 6.17 10.60
CA TYR A 40 -5.92 4.89 11.28
C TYR A 40 -7.23 4.24 10.81
N ALA A 41 -8.30 5.03 10.74
CA ALA A 41 -9.62 4.53 10.35
C ALA A 41 -9.63 4.00 8.91
N GLU A 42 -8.99 4.71 7.98
CA GLU A 42 -8.98 4.33 6.57
C GLU A 42 -7.96 3.21 6.26
N MET A 43 -6.86 3.16 6.99
CA MET A 43 -5.82 2.15 6.74
C MET A 43 -6.31 0.74 7.05
N LYS A 44 -7.22 0.58 8.02
CA LYS A 44 -7.75 -0.73 8.42
C LYS A 44 -6.61 -1.69 8.79
N GLU A 45 -6.54 -2.85 8.12
CA GLU A 45 -5.50 -3.85 8.36
C GLU A 45 -4.34 -3.77 7.37
N ASP A 46 -4.38 -2.79 6.47
CA ASP A 46 -3.33 -2.62 5.47
C ASP A 46 -2.05 -2.06 6.10
N LYS A 47 -0.93 -2.23 5.43
CA LYS A 47 0.37 -1.78 5.91
C LYS A 47 0.75 -0.39 5.42
N GLY A 48 -0.10 0.23 4.62
CA GLY A 48 0.16 1.56 4.11
C GLY A 48 -1.08 2.26 3.61
N ILE A 49 -0.99 3.58 3.54
CA ILE A 49 -2.08 4.45 3.11
C ILE A 49 -1.50 5.75 2.56
N LEU A 50 -2.21 6.38 1.63
CA LEU A 50 -1.90 7.74 1.18
C LEU A 50 -2.61 8.73 2.09
N LEU A 51 -1.88 9.77 2.48
CA LEU A 51 -2.43 10.89 3.24
C LEU A 51 -2.75 12.01 2.25
N GLY A 52 -4.02 12.38 2.13
CA GLY A 52 -4.46 13.40 1.17
C GLY A 52 -3.62 14.67 1.25
N ASN A 53 -3.11 15.14 0.09
CA ASN A 53 -2.26 16.33 -0.04
C ASN A 53 -1.01 16.33 0.83
N HIS A 54 -0.52 15.14 1.22
CA HIS A 54 0.59 15.04 2.17
C HIS A 54 1.65 14.06 1.68
N GLY A 55 1.30 12.76 1.58
CA GLY A 55 2.27 11.75 1.20
C GLY A 55 1.80 10.35 1.56
N VAL A 56 2.71 9.52 2.04
CA VAL A 56 2.46 8.12 2.35
C VAL A 56 2.76 7.81 3.81
N LEU A 57 1.95 6.95 4.40
CA LEU A 57 2.23 6.36 5.71
C LEU A 57 2.38 4.85 5.51
N ALA A 58 3.48 4.29 5.99
CA ALA A 58 3.75 2.87 5.94
C ALA A 58 4.12 2.37 7.32
N ILE A 59 3.69 1.15 7.65
CA ILE A 59 3.98 0.52 8.93
C ILE A 59 4.60 -0.85 8.71
N GLY A 60 5.27 -1.36 9.73
CA GLY A 60 5.89 -2.68 9.75
C GLY A 60 6.30 -3.05 11.16
N GLU A 61 6.78 -4.28 11.35
CA GLU A 61 7.25 -4.77 12.65
C GLU A 61 8.50 -4.02 13.11
N ASP A 62 9.29 -3.53 12.17
CA ASP A 62 10.47 -2.73 12.41
C ASP A 62 10.61 -1.67 11.32
N LEU A 63 11.59 -0.80 11.46
CA LEU A 63 11.82 0.28 10.52
C LEU A 63 12.17 -0.23 9.13
N SER A 64 12.92 -1.33 9.04
CA SER A 64 13.31 -1.95 7.78
C SER A 64 12.09 -2.45 7.00
N SER A 65 11.16 -3.15 7.67
CA SER A 65 9.95 -3.66 7.02
C SER A 65 8.98 -2.53 6.65
N ALA A 66 8.85 -1.50 7.50
CA ALA A 66 8.05 -0.32 7.15
C ALA A 66 8.62 0.40 5.92
N PHE A 67 9.94 0.52 5.83
CA PHE A 67 10.60 1.13 4.67
C PHE A 67 10.38 0.31 3.41
N SER A 68 10.41 -1.01 3.50
CA SER A 68 10.11 -1.89 2.37
C SER A 68 8.69 -1.68 1.85
N VAL A 69 7.72 -1.54 2.75
CA VAL A 69 6.33 -1.23 2.37
C VAL A 69 6.27 0.13 1.65
N ALA A 70 6.95 1.14 2.17
CA ALA A 70 6.98 2.46 1.55
C ALA A 70 7.58 2.41 0.13
N LYS A 71 8.64 1.64 -0.06
CA LYS A 71 9.24 1.44 -1.40
C LYS A 71 8.27 0.73 -2.35
N ASP A 72 7.56 -0.27 -1.86
CA ASP A 72 6.57 -1.00 -2.68
C ASP A 72 5.43 -0.07 -3.10
N ILE A 73 4.95 0.78 -2.20
CA ILE A 73 3.91 1.77 -2.52
C ILE A 73 4.40 2.73 -3.61
N GLU A 74 5.62 3.24 -3.49
CA GLU A 74 6.20 4.13 -4.49
C GLU A 74 6.32 3.44 -5.85
N PHE A 75 6.78 2.20 -5.85
CA PHE A 75 6.90 1.39 -7.07
C PHE A 75 5.54 1.20 -7.75
N ILE A 76 4.52 0.82 -6.98
CA ILE A 76 3.16 0.59 -7.50
C ILE A 76 2.54 1.89 -8.00
N ALA A 77 2.71 2.98 -7.26
CA ALA A 77 2.22 4.30 -7.67
C ALA A 77 2.81 4.69 -9.04
N ARG A 78 4.08 4.44 -9.22
CA ARG A 78 4.79 4.73 -10.48
C ARG A 78 4.25 3.88 -11.63
N LEU A 79 4.05 2.58 -11.40
CA LEU A 79 3.44 1.69 -12.40
C LEU A 79 2.02 2.13 -12.76
N TYR A 80 1.22 2.45 -11.74
CA TYR A 80 -0.17 2.84 -11.93
C TYR A 80 -0.29 4.13 -12.73
N TYR A 81 0.51 5.12 -12.40
CA TYR A 81 0.60 6.37 -13.15
C TYR A 81 0.97 6.11 -14.62
N ARG A 82 2.00 5.30 -14.86
CA ARG A 82 2.46 4.99 -16.21
C ARG A 82 1.41 4.22 -17.00
N ALA A 83 0.81 3.20 -16.42
CA ALA A 83 -0.22 2.40 -17.08
C ALA A 83 -1.45 3.24 -17.42
N LYS A 84 -1.91 4.09 -16.50
CA LYS A 84 -3.05 4.98 -16.76
C LYS A 84 -2.75 6.02 -17.83
N SER A 85 -1.48 6.38 -18.02
CA SER A 85 -1.07 7.34 -19.05
C SER A 85 -1.17 6.79 -20.46
N ILE A 86 -1.10 5.46 -20.63
CA ILE A 86 -1.09 4.83 -21.95
C ILE A 86 -2.27 3.90 -22.20
N GLY A 87 -3.11 3.68 -21.20
CA GLY A 87 -4.27 2.78 -21.36
C GLY A 87 -5.07 2.64 -20.08
N THR A 88 -5.88 1.59 -20.02
CA THR A 88 -6.68 1.25 -18.84
C THR A 88 -6.04 0.03 -18.18
N PRO A 89 -5.57 0.14 -16.93
CA PRO A 89 -4.95 -0.99 -16.25
C PRO A 89 -5.92 -2.17 -16.09
N VAL A 90 -5.42 -3.38 -16.33
CA VAL A 90 -6.16 -4.61 -16.02
C VAL A 90 -5.87 -4.94 -14.56
N LEU A 91 -6.91 -5.00 -13.74
CA LEU A 91 -6.77 -5.19 -12.31
C LEU A 91 -6.87 -6.67 -11.93
N LEU A 92 -6.13 -7.05 -10.89
CA LEU A 92 -6.27 -8.36 -10.27
C LEU A 92 -7.61 -8.41 -9.53
N ASN A 93 -8.28 -9.57 -9.60
CA ASN A 93 -9.53 -9.76 -8.87
C ASN A 93 -9.25 -10.21 -7.42
N ASP A 94 -10.31 -10.28 -6.61
CA ASP A 94 -10.19 -10.59 -5.18
C ASP A 94 -9.55 -11.95 -4.94
N LYS A 95 -9.89 -12.97 -5.73
CA LYS A 95 -9.31 -14.30 -5.60
C LYS A 95 -7.80 -14.29 -5.88
N GLN A 96 -7.39 -13.61 -6.94
CA GLN A 96 -5.97 -13.48 -7.29
C GLN A 96 -5.20 -12.74 -6.20
N LEU A 97 -5.79 -11.68 -5.64
CA LEU A 97 -5.18 -10.94 -4.55
C LEU A 97 -5.05 -11.77 -3.28
N ASP A 98 -6.08 -12.53 -2.91
CA ASP A 98 -6.03 -13.40 -1.75
C ASP A 98 -4.89 -14.43 -1.87
N GLU A 99 -4.72 -15.02 -3.04
CA GLU A 99 -3.62 -15.95 -3.32
C GLU A 99 -2.25 -15.27 -3.16
N VAL A 100 -2.12 -14.05 -3.65
CA VAL A 100 -0.88 -13.27 -3.54
C VAL A 100 -0.59 -12.91 -2.09
N ILE A 101 -1.58 -12.44 -1.35
CA ILE A 101 -1.44 -12.07 0.06
C ILE A 101 -1.02 -13.27 0.89
N ASP A 102 -1.63 -14.45 0.65
CA ASP A 102 -1.25 -15.69 1.32
C ASP A 102 0.20 -16.06 1.03
N LYS A 103 0.64 -15.93 -0.22
CA LYS A 103 2.03 -16.21 -0.61
C LYS A 103 3.03 -15.26 0.08
N PHE A 104 2.69 -13.99 0.21
CA PHE A 104 3.55 -13.05 0.93
C PHE A 104 3.70 -13.43 2.40
N GLY A 105 2.64 -13.87 3.05
CA GLY A 105 2.69 -14.36 4.42
C GLY A 105 3.62 -15.58 4.56
N THR A 106 3.46 -16.57 3.67
CA THR A 106 4.28 -17.78 3.64
C THR A 106 5.74 -17.48 3.28
N TYR A 107 5.94 -16.62 2.28
CA TYR A 107 7.29 -16.21 1.85
C TYR A 107 8.03 -15.47 2.96
N GLY A 108 7.33 -14.60 3.69
CA GLY A 108 7.89 -13.92 4.85
C GLY A 108 8.33 -14.88 5.94
N GLN A 109 7.54 -15.91 6.24
CA GLN A 109 7.87 -16.95 7.19
C GLN A 109 9.10 -17.75 6.73
N ASN A 110 9.16 -18.13 5.47
CA ASN A 110 10.31 -18.85 4.89
C ASN A 110 11.59 -18.00 4.92
N ARG A 111 11.48 -16.70 4.76
CA ARG A 111 12.62 -15.80 4.88
C ARG A 111 13.20 -15.80 6.29
N ILE A 112 12.35 -15.85 7.29
CA ILE A 112 12.78 -15.86 8.69
C ILE A 112 13.47 -17.17 9.02
N TYR A 113 13.00 -18.29 8.47
CA TYR A 113 13.53 -19.62 8.79
C TYR A 113 14.58 -20.13 7.79
N GLY A 114 14.61 -19.64 6.58
CA GLY A 114 15.46 -20.16 5.49
C GLY A 114 16.75 -19.41 5.24
N GLN A 115 16.99 -18.28 5.89
CA GLN A 115 18.18 -17.46 5.68
C GLN A 115 19.17 -17.49 6.87
N HIS A 116 18.95 -18.39 7.77
CA HIS A 116 19.89 -18.68 8.84
C HIS A 116 20.70 -19.94 8.51
#